data_85fa57f65ccb353ce0904234c0ce8b61
#
_entry.id   85fa57f65ccb353ce0904234c0ce8b61
#
_cell.length_a   1.000
_cell.length_b   1.000
_cell.length_c   1.000
_cell.angle_alpha   90.00
_cell.angle_beta   90.00
_cell.angle_gamma   90.00
#
_symmetry.space_group_name_H-M   'P 1'
#
loop_
_entity.id
_entity.type
_entity.pdbx_description
1 polymer ?
#
loop_
_entity_poly.entity_id
_entity_poly.type
_entity_poly.pdbx_seq_one_letter_code
_entity_poly.pdbx_strand_id
1 'polypeptide(L)'
;MGRRIRYRGNRESGPRRGPRARQEGQYIDRNSITVGAYLDQWIEGHAIEVKPKTVQDYRHLIDRHVRPRIGSLRLQAVSPARITKLYRDLATSGGRNGAGLSPRTVEYVHAVLRKAFRDAVVVDQILPFSPVERAKRPRKASSEPGQVWTPGQLRAFLDTARQHRLFAFYRLAAYTGARRGELLNLRWRDIDLEDGEVRITGSAAVIAGRRIEGTTKSGRSRTVSIDAETAQVLRDHRKRQAGERLKAGPEWRGTDDYVFATGWGEPVHPDTVSSLMTVLISAHNDPQGEEKPDDPLPHARLHDLRHVHATTLLLAGVPVHVVAARLGHANPSITLRVYAHVISDQLTEAADIFARAIAATG
;
A
#
# COMPACT_ATOMS: atom_id res chain seq x y z
N MET A 1 23.87 90.02 46.99
CA MET A 1 23.60 90.02 45.54
C MET A 1 24.25 88.78 44.96
N GLY A 2 23.50 87.72 44.78
CA GLY A 2 24.01 86.46 44.29
C GLY A 2 23.25 86.05 43.00
N ARG A 3 23.92 85.98 41.88
CA ARG A 3 23.39 85.55 40.59
C ARG A 3 23.32 84.01 40.54
N ARG A 4 22.12 83.49 40.37
CA ARG A 4 21.87 82.07 40.06
C ARG A 4 22.20 81.83 38.59
N ILE A 5 23.15 80.92 38.27
CA ILE A 5 23.45 80.40 36.97
C ILE A 5 22.57 79.15 36.79
N ARG A 6 21.73 79.15 35.75
CA ARG A 6 20.95 77.97 35.34
C ARG A 6 21.80 77.07 34.42
N TYR A 7 22.08 75.86 34.84
CA TYR A 7 22.62 74.82 33.95
C TYR A 7 21.48 74.24 33.07
N ARG A 8 21.65 74.37 31.77
CA ARG A 8 20.85 73.64 30.78
C ARG A 8 21.39 72.22 30.68
N GLY A 9 20.62 71.21 31.09
CA GLY A 9 20.97 69.83 30.94
C GLY A 9 20.84 69.39 29.44
N ASN A 10 21.95 68.94 28.90
CA ASN A 10 22.04 68.32 27.61
C ASN A 10 21.35 66.95 27.71
N ARG A 11 20.27 66.73 26.97
CA ARG A 11 19.68 65.36 26.78
C ARG A 11 20.62 64.61 25.84
N GLU A 12 21.41 63.71 26.35
CA GLU A 12 22.10 62.69 25.57
C GLU A 12 21.07 61.79 24.91
N SER A 13 21.03 61.84 23.60
CA SER A 13 20.30 60.88 22.76
C SER A 13 20.98 59.53 22.88
N GLY A 14 20.33 58.60 23.55
CA GLY A 14 20.76 57.21 23.64
C GLY A 14 20.96 56.58 22.25
N PRO A 15 21.81 55.56 22.13
CA PRO A 15 22.16 54.99 20.82
C PRO A 15 20.93 54.38 20.18
N ARG A 16 20.61 54.89 18.96
CA ARG A 16 19.64 54.26 18.06
C ARG A 16 20.09 52.81 17.84
N ARG A 17 19.31 51.85 18.31
CA ARG A 17 19.48 50.43 17.98
C ARG A 17 19.47 50.30 16.45
N GLY A 18 20.64 50.10 15.87
CA GLY A 18 20.81 49.74 14.47
C GLY A 18 20.03 48.45 14.14
N PRO A 19 19.74 48.19 12.88
CA PRO A 19 19.05 46.97 12.50
C PRO A 19 19.86 45.77 12.99
N ARG A 20 19.19 44.90 13.80
CA ARG A 20 19.77 43.62 14.25
C ARG A 20 20.40 42.93 13.04
N ALA A 21 21.69 42.61 13.17
CA ALA A 21 22.42 41.89 12.17
C ALA A 21 21.57 40.71 11.67
N ARG A 22 21.26 40.73 10.38
CA ARG A 22 20.63 39.60 9.70
C ARG A 22 21.63 38.47 9.80
N GLN A 23 21.33 37.42 10.57
CA GLN A 23 22.10 36.21 10.54
C GLN A 23 21.99 35.67 9.11
N GLU A 24 23.08 35.63 8.40
CA GLU A 24 23.19 35.05 7.06
C GLU A 24 22.67 33.62 7.14
N GLY A 25 21.64 33.32 6.33
CA GLY A 25 21.04 31.96 6.17
C GLY A 25 19.65 31.75 6.76
N GLN A 26 19.03 32.71 7.48
CA GLN A 26 17.66 32.50 8.04
C GLN A 26 16.58 33.44 7.49
N TYR A 27 16.90 34.34 6.57
CA TYR A 27 15.89 35.23 5.99
C TYR A 27 15.20 34.57 4.81
N ILE A 28 13.96 34.18 5.01
CA ILE A 28 13.08 33.68 3.94
C ILE A 28 12.11 34.81 3.60
N ASP A 29 12.02 35.14 2.31
CA ASP A 29 11.11 36.16 1.83
C ASP A 29 9.65 35.80 2.12
N ARG A 30 8.83 36.82 2.37
CA ARG A 30 7.40 36.60 2.58
C ARG A 30 6.77 36.04 1.31
N ASN A 31 6.20 34.85 1.41
CA ASN A 31 5.50 34.19 0.33
C ASN A 31 4.00 34.14 0.64
N SER A 32 3.17 34.49 -0.33
CA SER A 32 1.71 34.48 -0.19
C SER A 32 1.08 33.14 -0.58
N ILE A 33 1.89 32.17 -1.06
CA ILE A 33 1.39 30.87 -1.52
C ILE A 33 0.60 30.18 -0.41
N THR A 34 -0.56 29.62 -0.77
CA THR A 34 -1.37 28.82 0.14
C THR A 34 -0.88 27.39 0.20
N VAL A 35 -1.24 26.66 1.25
CA VAL A 35 -0.95 25.22 1.38
C VAL A 35 -1.49 24.45 0.18
N GLY A 36 -2.71 24.75 -0.28
CA GLY A 36 -3.32 24.07 -1.42
C GLY A 36 -2.52 24.31 -2.71
N ALA A 37 -2.22 25.57 -3.03
CA ALA A 37 -1.45 25.90 -4.22
C ALA A 37 -0.03 25.33 -4.19
N TYR A 38 0.63 25.35 -3.03
CA TYR A 38 1.93 24.72 -2.87
C TYR A 38 1.89 23.21 -3.11
N LEU A 39 0.90 22.52 -2.53
CA LEU A 39 0.78 21.06 -2.68
C LEU A 39 0.47 20.67 -4.13
N ASP A 40 -0.23 21.50 -4.91
CA ASP A 40 -0.45 21.26 -6.34
C ASP A 40 0.89 21.34 -7.11
N GLN A 41 1.68 22.40 -6.90
CA GLN A 41 3.00 22.55 -7.53
C GLN A 41 3.95 21.43 -7.10
N TRP A 42 3.95 21.09 -5.80
CA TRP A 42 4.79 20.02 -5.27
C TRP A 42 4.47 18.66 -5.89
N ILE A 43 3.17 18.30 -6.05
CA ILE A 43 2.78 17.04 -6.69
C ILE A 43 3.24 16.99 -8.14
N GLU A 44 3.14 18.08 -8.88
CA GLU A 44 3.58 18.14 -10.28
C GLU A 44 5.09 17.89 -10.38
N GLY A 45 5.88 18.55 -9.56
CA GLY A 45 7.33 18.33 -9.50
C GLY A 45 7.69 16.92 -9.02
N HIS A 46 6.98 16.41 -8.01
CA HIS A 46 7.24 15.09 -7.44
C HIS A 46 6.75 13.91 -8.32
N ALA A 47 5.91 14.19 -9.32
CA ALA A 47 5.37 13.17 -10.22
C ALA A 47 6.44 12.42 -11.02
N ILE A 48 7.61 13.02 -11.26
CA ILE A 48 8.74 12.38 -11.94
C ILE A 48 9.45 11.33 -11.06
N GLU A 49 9.35 11.45 -9.74
CA GLU A 49 10.04 10.57 -8.77
C GLU A 49 9.23 9.33 -8.42
N VAL A 50 7.91 9.35 -8.60
CA VAL A 50 7.01 8.31 -8.11
C VAL A 50 6.11 7.73 -9.20
N LYS A 51 5.60 6.51 -8.96
CA LYS A 51 4.68 5.88 -9.92
C LYS A 51 3.38 6.68 -10.06
N PRO A 52 2.73 6.69 -11.24
CA PRO A 52 1.49 7.42 -11.48
C PRO A 52 0.36 7.12 -10.49
N LYS A 53 0.26 5.88 -10.02
CA LYS A 53 -0.71 5.51 -8.97
C LYS A 53 -0.43 6.22 -7.64
N THR A 54 0.84 6.41 -7.27
CA THR A 54 1.21 7.14 -6.05
C THR A 54 0.84 8.61 -6.15
N VAL A 55 1.03 9.24 -7.33
CA VAL A 55 0.59 10.62 -7.59
C VAL A 55 -0.92 10.75 -7.40
N GLN A 56 -1.70 9.81 -7.97
CA GLN A 56 -3.15 9.78 -7.82
C GLN A 56 -3.56 9.65 -6.34
N ASP A 57 -2.92 8.76 -5.60
CA ASP A 57 -3.22 8.53 -4.19
C ASP A 57 -2.88 9.76 -3.33
N TYR A 58 -1.77 10.45 -3.63
CA TYR A 58 -1.41 11.71 -2.98
C TYR A 58 -2.42 12.81 -3.26
N ARG A 59 -2.81 13.01 -4.53
CA ARG A 59 -3.86 13.98 -4.89
C ARG A 59 -5.16 13.68 -4.14
N HIS A 60 -5.60 12.44 -4.17
CA HIS A 60 -6.82 12.04 -3.47
C HIS A 60 -6.77 12.33 -1.96
N LEU A 61 -5.66 12.02 -1.29
CA LEU A 61 -5.48 12.32 0.14
C LEU A 61 -5.48 13.82 0.42
N ILE A 62 -4.78 14.59 -0.40
CA ILE A 62 -4.70 16.05 -0.25
C ILE A 62 -6.07 16.68 -0.46
N ASP A 63 -6.75 16.35 -1.55
CA ASP A 63 -8.04 16.96 -1.90
C ASP A 63 -9.13 16.62 -0.90
N ARG A 64 -9.15 15.37 -0.42
CA ARG A 64 -10.18 14.91 0.49
C ARG A 64 -9.94 15.30 1.95
N HIS A 65 -8.70 15.31 2.40
CA HIS A 65 -8.41 15.40 3.82
C HIS A 65 -7.65 16.67 4.24
N VAL A 66 -6.79 17.21 3.37
CA VAL A 66 -5.92 18.35 3.68
C VAL A 66 -6.53 19.66 3.21
N ARG A 67 -6.87 19.72 1.93
CA ARG A 67 -7.36 20.95 1.26
C ARG A 67 -8.58 21.57 1.96
N PRO A 68 -9.61 20.82 2.35
CA PRO A 68 -10.80 21.41 3.01
C PRO A 68 -10.51 22.02 4.38
N ARG A 69 -9.39 21.65 5.02
CA ARG A 69 -9.08 22.04 6.41
C ARG A 69 -8.00 23.10 6.56
N ILE A 70 -6.98 23.01 5.72
CA ILE A 70 -5.82 23.92 5.78
C ILE A 70 -5.39 24.46 4.42
N GLY A 71 -6.05 24.07 3.33
CA GLY A 71 -5.64 24.44 1.96
C GLY A 71 -5.62 25.94 1.68
N SER A 72 -6.51 26.72 2.30
CA SER A 72 -6.59 28.18 2.16
C SER A 72 -5.57 28.96 3.03
N LEU A 73 -4.92 28.29 3.99
CA LEU A 73 -3.93 28.94 4.84
C LEU A 73 -2.67 29.27 4.04
N ARG A 74 -2.02 30.40 4.34
CA ARG A 74 -0.67 30.67 3.84
C ARG A 74 0.29 29.60 4.36
N LEU A 75 1.15 29.07 3.51
CA LEU A 75 2.10 28.02 3.86
C LEU A 75 2.97 28.39 5.05
N GLN A 76 3.50 29.65 5.05
CA GLN A 76 4.33 30.20 6.13
C GLN A 76 3.56 30.46 7.44
N ALA A 77 2.22 30.45 7.43
CA ALA A 77 1.39 30.62 8.61
C ALA A 77 0.98 29.28 9.27
N VAL A 78 1.38 28.16 8.69
CA VAL A 78 1.09 26.85 9.26
C VAL A 78 1.98 26.57 10.46
N SER A 79 1.37 26.43 11.62
CA SER A 79 2.08 26.08 12.86
C SER A 79 1.98 24.58 13.18
N PRO A 80 2.87 24.03 14.03
CA PRO A 80 2.76 22.64 14.51
C PRO A 80 1.41 22.36 15.20
N ALA A 81 0.86 23.33 15.91
CA ALA A 81 -0.46 23.21 16.55
C ALA A 81 -1.60 23.04 15.53
N ARG A 82 -1.52 23.73 14.38
CA ARG A 82 -2.49 23.57 13.28
C ARG A 82 -2.43 22.17 12.67
N ILE A 83 -1.25 21.63 12.46
CA ILE A 83 -1.06 20.26 11.96
C ILE A 83 -1.56 19.23 13.00
N THR A 84 -1.25 19.43 14.28
CA THR A 84 -1.77 18.57 15.36
C THR A 84 -3.31 18.57 15.39
N LYS A 85 -3.93 19.78 15.24
CA LYS A 85 -5.38 19.91 15.14
C LYS A 85 -5.93 19.16 13.94
N LEU A 86 -5.29 19.30 12.76
CA LEU A 86 -5.67 18.58 11.55
C LEU A 86 -5.74 17.07 11.80
N TYR A 87 -4.70 16.46 12.39
CA TYR A 87 -4.69 15.03 12.66
C TYR A 87 -5.77 14.58 13.65
N ARG A 88 -6.03 15.37 14.67
CA ARG A 88 -7.12 15.12 15.62
C ARG A 88 -8.48 15.16 14.90
N ASP A 89 -8.75 16.21 14.13
CA ASP A 89 -10.00 16.36 13.40
C ASP A 89 -10.20 15.23 12.39
N LEU A 90 -9.13 14.76 11.73
CA LEU A 90 -9.18 13.59 10.84
C LEU A 90 -9.48 12.29 11.61
N ALA A 91 -8.88 12.11 12.77
CA ALA A 91 -9.09 10.91 13.59
C ALA A 91 -10.50 10.85 14.22
N THR A 92 -11.15 12.00 14.44
CA THR A 92 -12.48 12.06 15.08
C THR A 92 -13.62 12.13 14.08
N SER A 93 -13.45 12.84 12.95
CA SER A 93 -14.54 13.16 12.02
C SER A 93 -14.12 13.23 10.54
N GLY A 94 -12.93 12.69 10.20
CA GLY A 94 -12.37 12.80 8.85
C GLY A 94 -12.96 11.83 7.82
N GLY A 95 -13.72 10.83 8.24
CA GLY A 95 -14.29 9.77 7.41
C GLY A 95 -15.67 10.08 6.84
N ARG A 96 -16.32 9.04 6.32
CA ARG A 96 -17.70 9.14 5.84
C ARG A 96 -18.67 9.24 7.03
N ASN A 97 -19.77 9.97 6.85
CA ASN A 97 -20.84 10.13 7.85
C ASN A 97 -20.33 10.63 9.23
N GLY A 98 -19.28 11.46 9.26
CA GLY A 98 -18.73 11.99 10.50
C GLY A 98 -17.89 11.01 11.32
N ALA A 99 -17.67 9.79 10.85
CA ALA A 99 -16.75 8.86 11.50
C ALA A 99 -15.29 9.31 11.41
N GLY A 100 -14.44 8.87 12.33
CA GLY A 100 -13.01 9.10 12.28
C GLY A 100 -12.32 8.29 11.16
N LEU A 101 -11.17 8.79 10.69
CA LEU A 101 -10.30 7.99 9.83
C LEU A 101 -9.51 6.96 10.64
N SER A 102 -9.19 5.83 10.00
CA SER A 102 -8.29 4.87 10.62
C SER A 102 -6.92 5.49 10.92
N PRO A 103 -6.23 5.06 12.00
CA PRO A 103 -4.88 5.53 12.32
C PRO A 103 -3.91 5.42 11.14
N ARG A 104 -4.03 4.35 10.33
CA ARG A 104 -3.22 4.15 9.12
C ARG A 104 -3.45 5.23 8.08
N THR A 105 -4.70 5.68 7.88
CA THR A 105 -5.01 6.75 6.92
C THR A 105 -4.46 8.08 7.40
N VAL A 106 -4.58 8.39 8.70
CA VAL A 106 -3.98 9.60 9.28
C VAL A 106 -2.45 9.57 9.16
N GLU A 107 -1.82 8.42 9.38
CA GLU A 107 -0.38 8.23 9.19
C GLU A 107 0.04 8.47 7.72
N TYR A 108 -0.79 8.03 6.77
CA TYR A 108 -0.49 8.26 5.35
C TYR A 108 -0.61 9.75 4.98
N VAL A 109 -1.62 10.46 5.49
CA VAL A 109 -1.72 11.93 5.35
C VAL A 109 -0.48 12.60 5.96
N HIS A 110 -0.04 12.16 7.15
CA HIS A 110 1.17 12.68 7.76
C HIS A 110 2.41 12.44 6.89
N ALA A 111 2.57 11.25 6.32
CA ALA A 111 3.73 10.94 5.47
C ALA A 111 3.80 11.83 4.22
N VAL A 112 2.65 12.08 3.57
CA VAL A 112 2.56 12.98 2.41
C VAL A 112 2.90 14.42 2.80
N LEU A 113 2.29 14.94 3.87
CA LEU A 113 2.58 16.30 4.36
C LEU A 113 4.02 16.44 4.81
N ARG A 114 4.58 15.43 5.49
CA ARG A 114 5.98 15.45 5.94
C ARG A 114 6.93 15.57 4.75
N LYS A 115 6.69 14.81 3.67
CA LYS A 115 7.51 14.88 2.46
C LYS A 115 7.40 16.26 1.81
N ALA A 116 6.18 16.77 1.58
CA ALA A 116 5.95 18.06 0.94
C ALA A 116 6.54 19.23 1.77
N PHE A 117 6.30 19.25 3.09
CA PHE A 117 6.84 20.33 3.93
C PHE A 117 8.34 20.24 4.17
N ARG A 118 8.94 19.04 4.05
CA ARG A 118 10.39 18.89 4.03
C ARG A 118 10.97 19.48 2.74
N ASP A 119 10.34 19.21 1.61
CA ASP A 119 10.78 19.75 0.32
C ASP A 119 10.63 21.29 0.30
N ALA A 120 9.57 21.84 0.91
CA ALA A 120 9.43 23.29 1.12
C ALA A 120 10.56 23.94 1.92
N VAL A 121 11.21 23.17 2.81
CA VAL A 121 12.38 23.64 3.58
C VAL A 121 13.68 23.44 2.81
N VAL A 122 13.89 22.25 2.26
CA VAL A 122 15.20 21.80 1.75
C VAL A 122 15.38 22.15 0.26
N VAL A 123 14.33 21.97 -0.53
CA VAL A 123 14.39 22.16 -1.99
C VAL A 123 13.94 23.56 -2.38
N ASP A 124 12.73 23.94 -1.97
CA ASP A 124 12.13 25.22 -2.38
C ASP A 124 12.56 26.40 -1.50
N GLN A 125 13.10 26.14 -0.32
CA GLN A 125 13.61 27.12 0.64
C GLN A 125 12.61 28.23 1.02
N ILE A 126 11.30 27.91 1.01
CA ILE A 126 10.21 28.83 1.33
C ILE A 126 9.73 28.73 2.78
N LEU A 127 10.26 27.75 3.54
CA LEU A 127 10.02 27.58 4.96
C LEU A 127 11.34 27.45 5.74
N PRO A 128 11.47 28.07 6.93
CA PRO A 128 12.67 27.95 7.77
C PRO A 128 12.74 26.58 8.48
N PHE A 129 11.61 25.93 8.69
CA PHE A 129 11.50 24.60 9.29
C PHE A 129 10.16 23.98 8.94
N SER A 130 10.09 22.64 9.02
CA SER A 130 8.84 21.90 8.77
C SER A 130 7.96 21.88 10.04
N PRO A 131 6.77 22.48 10.03
CA PRO A 131 5.83 22.40 11.15
C PRO A 131 5.28 20.97 11.35
N VAL A 132 5.35 20.12 10.31
CA VAL A 132 4.86 18.74 10.35
C VAL A 132 5.72 17.86 11.24
N GLU A 133 7.04 18.08 11.26
CA GLU A 133 7.97 17.29 12.09
C GLU A 133 7.79 17.55 13.59
N ARG A 134 7.34 18.75 13.97
CA ARG A 134 7.08 19.14 15.36
C ARG A 134 5.63 18.90 15.80
N ALA A 135 4.75 18.45 14.90
CA ALA A 135 3.35 18.20 15.20
C ALA A 135 3.17 16.88 15.97
N LYS A 136 2.24 16.86 16.92
CA LYS A 136 1.80 15.65 17.60
C LYS A 136 0.78 14.93 16.73
N ARG A 137 1.00 13.66 16.44
CA ARG A 137 0.06 12.81 15.70
C ARG A 137 -0.50 11.71 16.61
N PRO A 138 -1.69 11.16 16.32
CA PRO A 138 -2.23 10.01 17.04
C PRO A 138 -1.22 8.85 17.04
N ARG A 139 -1.13 8.14 18.16
CA ARG A 139 -0.35 6.90 18.21
C ARG A 139 -0.97 5.90 17.23
N LYS A 140 -0.12 5.19 16.52
CA LYS A 140 -0.55 4.05 15.72
C LYS A 140 -1.15 3.02 16.67
N ALA A 141 -2.41 2.66 16.49
CA ALA A 141 -2.95 1.50 17.17
C ALA A 141 -2.13 0.27 16.72
N SER A 142 -1.74 -0.58 17.64
CA SER A 142 -1.24 -1.90 17.29
C SER A 142 -2.37 -2.59 16.53
N SER A 143 -2.20 -2.77 15.23
CA SER A 143 -3.09 -3.66 14.50
C SER A 143 -2.73 -5.06 14.97
N GLU A 144 -3.66 -5.74 15.64
CA GLU A 144 -3.54 -7.19 15.75
C GLU A 144 -3.32 -7.76 14.35
N PRO A 145 -2.43 -8.75 14.19
CA PRO A 145 -2.29 -9.43 12.93
C PRO A 145 -3.68 -9.89 12.48
N GLY A 146 -4.09 -9.51 11.28
CA GLY A 146 -5.36 -9.98 10.73
C GLY A 146 -5.38 -11.51 10.78
N GLN A 147 -6.53 -12.08 11.11
CA GLN A 147 -6.70 -13.53 11.12
C GLN A 147 -6.36 -14.08 9.73
N VAL A 148 -5.32 -14.90 9.67
CA VAL A 148 -4.90 -15.57 8.43
C VAL A 148 -5.71 -16.86 8.34
N TRP A 149 -6.33 -17.12 7.20
CA TRP A 149 -7.07 -18.37 6.99
C TRP A 149 -6.19 -19.59 7.22
N THR A 150 -6.77 -20.60 7.81
CA THR A 150 -6.17 -21.94 7.91
C THR A 150 -6.10 -22.59 6.53
N PRO A 151 -5.26 -23.63 6.32
CA PRO A 151 -5.27 -24.41 5.09
C PRO A 151 -6.65 -25.03 4.78
N GLY A 152 -7.43 -25.41 5.81
CA GLY A 152 -8.79 -25.90 5.68
C GLY A 152 -9.75 -24.85 5.12
N GLN A 153 -9.73 -23.64 5.66
CA GLN A 153 -10.53 -22.50 5.19
C GLN A 153 -10.16 -22.07 3.77
N LEU A 154 -8.86 -22.09 3.42
CA LEU A 154 -8.44 -21.85 2.05
C LEU A 154 -9.00 -22.92 1.08
N ARG A 155 -8.98 -24.21 1.48
CA ARG A 155 -9.55 -25.28 0.68
C ARG A 155 -11.04 -25.09 0.47
N ALA A 156 -11.81 -24.83 1.53
CA ALA A 156 -13.24 -24.57 1.47
C ALA A 156 -13.57 -23.40 0.52
N PHE A 157 -12.82 -22.30 0.59
CA PHE A 157 -12.96 -21.18 -0.36
C PHE A 157 -12.71 -21.60 -1.80
N LEU A 158 -11.65 -22.36 -2.06
CA LEU A 158 -11.29 -22.80 -3.41
C LEU A 158 -12.33 -23.79 -3.96
N ASP A 159 -12.91 -24.64 -3.12
CA ASP A 159 -13.98 -25.56 -3.51
C ASP A 159 -15.24 -24.78 -3.88
N THR A 160 -15.63 -23.78 -3.12
CA THR A 160 -16.73 -22.86 -3.46
C THR A 160 -16.48 -22.13 -4.79
N ALA A 161 -15.23 -21.72 -5.04
CA ALA A 161 -14.86 -21.01 -6.27
C ALA A 161 -14.73 -21.94 -7.49
N ARG A 162 -14.70 -23.26 -7.33
CA ARG A 162 -14.33 -24.26 -8.36
C ARG A 162 -15.14 -24.15 -9.66
N GLN A 163 -16.44 -23.89 -9.52
CA GLN A 163 -17.34 -23.77 -10.68
C GLN A 163 -17.29 -22.38 -11.35
N HIS A 164 -16.66 -21.41 -10.70
CA HIS A 164 -16.62 -20.06 -11.24
C HIS A 164 -15.54 -19.94 -12.33
N ARG A 165 -15.83 -19.15 -13.36
CA ARG A 165 -14.94 -18.87 -14.49
C ARG A 165 -13.55 -18.39 -14.07
N LEU A 166 -13.44 -17.64 -12.96
CA LEU A 166 -12.18 -17.12 -12.42
C LEU A 166 -11.56 -18.02 -11.33
N PHE A 167 -11.96 -19.28 -11.23
CA PHE A 167 -11.36 -20.24 -10.30
C PHE A 167 -9.82 -20.30 -10.43
N ALA A 168 -9.33 -20.42 -11.67
CA ALA A 168 -7.89 -20.46 -11.96
C ALA A 168 -7.14 -19.24 -11.41
N PHE A 169 -7.79 -18.07 -11.37
CA PHE A 169 -7.21 -16.86 -10.76
C PHE A 169 -6.98 -17.02 -9.26
N TYR A 170 -8.00 -17.51 -8.52
CA TYR A 170 -7.88 -17.71 -7.07
C TYR A 170 -6.91 -18.82 -6.71
N ARG A 171 -6.94 -19.92 -7.49
CA ARG A 171 -5.98 -21.02 -7.35
C ARG A 171 -4.55 -20.48 -7.52
N LEU A 172 -4.28 -19.78 -8.60
CA LEU A 172 -2.94 -19.21 -8.85
C LEU A 172 -2.55 -18.16 -7.81
N ALA A 173 -3.49 -17.32 -7.34
CA ALA A 173 -3.24 -16.34 -6.27
C ALA A 173 -2.81 -17.02 -4.96
N ALA A 174 -3.51 -18.07 -4.57
CA ALA A 174 -3.24 -18.81 -3.33
C ALA A 174 -1.92 -19.59 -3.43
N TYR A 175 -1.64 -20.23 -4.57
CA TYR A 175 -0.50 -21.14 -4.72
C TYR A 175 0.81 -20.46 -5.12
N THR A 176 0.78 -19.19 -5.52
CA THR A 176 1.98 -18.41 -5.84
C THR A 176 2.24 -17.26 -4.88
N GLY A 177 1.23 -16.82 -4.15
CA GLY A 177 1.28 -15.60 -3.35
C GLY A 177 1.51 -14.34 -4.19
N ALA A 178 1.28 -14.38 -5.51
CA ALA A 178 1.46 -13.23 -6.39
C ALA A 178 0.44 -12.12 -6.08
N ARG A 179 0.82 -10.88 -6.36
CA ARG A 179 -0.07 -9.72 -6.14
C ARG A 179 -1.17 -9.69 -7.21
N ARG A 180 -2.35 -9.17 -6.84
CA ARG A 180 -3.49 -9.01 -7.75
C ARG A 180 -3.11 -8.44 -9.12
N GLY A 181 -2.38 -7.32 -9.11
CA GLY A 181 -1.98 -6.66 -10.35
C GLY A 181 -0.94 -7.45 -11.15
N GLU A 182 -0.10 -8.25 -10.50
CA GLU A 182 0.84 -9.15 -11.16
C GLU A 182 0.10 -10.25 -11.91
N LEU A 183 -0.86 -10.91 -11.25
CA LEU A 183 -1.69 -11.96 -11.87
C LEU A 183 -2.53 -11.43 -13.04
N LEU A 184 -3.17 -10.28 -12.87
CA LEU A 184 -3.98 -9.67 -13.94
C LEU A 184 -3.14 -9.13 -15.10
N ASN A 185 -1.82 -9.07 -14.96
CA ASN A 185 -0.90 -8.70 -16.02
C ASN A 185 -0.34 -9.89 -16.79
N LEU A 186 -0.58 -11.13 -16.34
CA LEU A 186 -0.04 -12.32 -16.98
C LEU A 186 -0.63 -12.54 -18.38
N ARG A 187 0.25 -12.93 -19.31
CA ARG A 187 -0.10 -13.46 -20.62
C ARG A 187 0.25 -14.95 -20.68
N TRP A 188 -0.35 -15.67 -21.60
CA TRP A 188 -0.03 -17.09 -21.75
C TRP A 188 1.44 -17.37 -22.08
N ARG A 189 2.13 -16.45 -22.72
CA ARG A 189 3.59 -16.50 -22.93
C ARG A 189 4.43 -16.42 -21.66
N ASP A 190 3.84 -15.96 -20.55
CA ASP A 190 4.51 -15.86 -19.26
C ASP A 190 4.37 -17.14 -18.43
N ILE A 191 3.63 -18.14 -18.94
CA ILE A 191 3.34 -19.40 -18.25
C ILE A 191 3.90 -20.56 -19.07
N ASP A 192 4.83 -21.29 -18.46
CA ASP A 192 5.25 -22.59 -18.93
C ASP A 192 4.48 -23.67 -18.18
N LEU A 193 3.58 -24.34 -18.89
CA LEU A 193 2.73 -25.38 -18.31
C LEU A 193 3.40 -26.76 -18.29
N GLU A 194 4.49 -26.96 -19.03
CA GLU A 194 5.27 -28.21 -19.04
C GLU A 194 6.24 -28.21 -17.85
N ASP A 195 7.01 -27.14 -17.69
CA ASP A 195 7.94 -26.98 -16.56
C ASP A 195 7.25 -26.49 -15.28
N GLY A 196 5.95 -26.16 -15.35
CA GLY A 196 5.21 -25.66 -14.20
C GLY A 196 5.72 -24.32 -13.67
N GLU A 197 6.04 -23.37 -14.56
CA GLU A 197 6.62 -22.08 -14.21
C GLU A 197 5.74 -20.90 -14.62
N VAL A 198 5.70 -19.88 -13.76
CA VAL A 198 5.02 -18.59 -14.00
C VAL A 198 6.02 -17.45 -13.86
N ARG A 199 6.26 -16.75 -14.96
CA ARG A 199 7.16 -15.58 -14.99
C ARG A 199 6.40 -14.29 -14.73
N ILE A 200 6.68 -13.64 -13.60
CA ILE A 200 6.05 -12.38 -13.19
C ILE A 200 6.99 -11.23 -13.56
N THR A 201 6.66 -10.51 -14.64
CA THR A 201 7.49 -9.44 -15.21
C THR A 201 6.90 -8.05 -15.00
N GLY A 202 5.58 -7.95 -14.78
CA GLY A 202 4.87 -6.68 -14.70
C GLY A 202 3.69 -6.71 -13.75
N SER A 203 2.97 -5.61 -13.69
CA SER A 203 1.77 -5.46 -12.86
C SER A 203 0.81 -4.48 -13.50
N ALA A 204 -0.48 -4.79 -13.48
CA ALA A 204 -1.55 -3.91 -13.91
C ALA A 204 -2.17 -3.15 -12.72
N ALA A 205 -2.50 -1.89 -12.95
CA ALA A 205 -3.24 -1.03 -12.04
C ALA A 205 -4.32 -0.26 -12.81
N VAL A 206 -5.32 0.26 -12.09
CA VAL A 206 -6.29 1.20 -12.67
C VAL A 206 -6.02 2.59 -12.08
N ILE A 207 -5.85 3.56 -12.95
CA ILE A 207 -5.60 4.97 -12.61
C ILE A 207 -6.61 5.81 -13.39
N ALA A 208 -7.43 6.60 -12.68
CA ALA A 208 -8.49 7.41 -13.28
C ALA A 208 -9.38 6.61 -14.26
N GLY A 209 -9.78 5.39 -13.87
CA GLY A 209 -10.62 4.50 -14.66
C GLY A 209 -9.91 3.80 -15.84
N ARG A 210 -8.64 4.08 -16.09
CA ARG A 210 -7.86 3.46 -17.16
C ARG A 210 -6.91 2.40 -16.62
N ARG A 211 -6.84 1.26 -17.31
CA ARG A 211 -5.82 0.24 -17.03
C ARG A 211 -4.46 0.75 -17.47
N ILE A 212 -3.50 0.67 -16.58
CA ILE A 212 -2.09 1.00 -16.83
C ILE A 212 -1.24 -0.19 -16.42
N GLU A 213 -0.35 -0.59 -17.30
CA GLU A 213 0.61 -1.65 -17.08
C GLU A 213 2.00 -1.07 -16.85
N GLY A 214 2.77 -1.72 -16.04
CA GLY A 214 4.11 -1.28 -15.72
C GLY A 214 4.91 -2.38 -15.02
N THR A 215 6.11 -2.03 -14.59
CA THR A 215 6.98 -2.95 -13.85
C THR A 215 6.34 -3.38 -12.53
N THR A 216 6.78 -4.50 -11.98
CA THR A 216 6.39 -4.95 -10.63
C THR A 216 6.65 -3.86 -9.59
N LYS A 217 6.06 -3.98 -8.39
CA LYS A 217 6.26 -3.00 -7.31
C LYS A 217 7.74 -2.85 -6.91
N SER A 218 8.53 -3.92 -7.03
CA SER A 218 9.96 -3.94 -6.73
C SER A 218 10.86 -3.63 -7.94
N GLY A 219 10.29 -3.46 -9.13
CA GLY A 219 11.03 -3.31 -10.39
C GLY A 219 11.70 -4.60 -10.90
N ARG A 220 11.60 -5.71 -10.16
CA ARG A 220 12.25 -6.98 -10.47
C ARG A 220 11.26 -8.00 -11.00
N SER A 221 11.64 -8.73 -12.03
CA SER A 221 10.95 -9.95 -12.47
C SER A 221 11.32 -11.13 -11.57
N ARG A 222 10.46 -12.14 -11.54
CA ARG A 222 10.73 -13.41 -10.88
C ARG A 222 9.95 -14.53 -11.54
N THR A 223 10.49 -15.74 -11.45
CA THR A 223 9.78 -16.98 -11.81
C THR A 223 9.30 -17.67 -10.54
N VAL A 224 8.09 -18.20 -10.56
CA VAL A 224 7.47 -18.92 -9.46
C VAL A 224 7.00 -20.27 -9.98
N SER A 225 7.48 -21.36 -9.39
CA SER A 225 7.04 -22.71 -9.72
C SER A 225 5.62 -22.97 -9.20
N ILE A 226 4.82 -23.72 -9.95
CA ILE A 226 3.48 -24.18 -9.58
C ILE A 226 3.44 -25.71 -9.58
N ASP A 227 2.55 -26.26 -8.76
CA ASP A 227 2.30 -27.71 -8.70
C ASP A 227 1.52 -28.21 -9.92
N ALA A 228 1.58 -29.53 -10.13
CA ALA A 228 0.96 -30.18 -11.29
C ALA A 228 -0.56 -29.95 -11.37
N GLU A 229 -1.28 -29.92 -10.23
CA GLU A 229 -2.71 -29.66 -10.19
C GLU A 229 -3.02 -28.21 -10.60
N THR A 230 -2.21 -27.23 -10.14
CA THR A 230 -2.35 -25.83 -10.55
C THR A 230 -2.06 -25.68 -12.06
N ALA A 231 -1.07 -26.38 -12.60
CA ALA A 231 -0.80 -26.41 -14.05
C ALA A 231 -1.99 -27.00 -14.82
N GLN A 232 -2.61 -28.07 -14.31
CA GLN A 232 -3.80 -28.65 -14.93
C GLN A 232 -5.00 -27.71 -14.94
N VAL A 233 -5.25 -27.02 -13.81
CA VAL A 233 -6.29 -25.97 -13.71
C VAL A 233 -6.07 -24.86 -14.74
N LEU A 234 -4.83 -24.48 -15.00
CA LEU A 234 -4.49 -23.48 -16.02
C LEU A 234 -4.67 -24.03 -17.44
N ARG A 235 -4.37 -25.32 -17.74
CA ARG A 235 -4.66 -25.95 -19.02
C ARG A 235 -6.17 -25.93 -19.30
N ASP A 236 -6.98 -26.29 -18.30
CA ASP A 236 -8.45 -26.31 -18.43
C ASP A 236 -9.00 -24.88 -18.61
N HIS A 237 -8.41 -23.91 -17.93
CA HIS A 237 -8.74 -22.51 -18.11
C HIS A 237 -8.43 -22.02 -19.53
N ARG A 238 -7.25 -22.37 -20.07
CA ARG A 238 -6.83 -22.00 -21.43
C ARG A 238 -7.78 -22.62 -22.48
N LYS A 239 -8.16 -23.91 -22.30
CA LYS A 239 -9.12 -24.61 -23.18
C LYS A 239 -10.49 -23.92 -23.16
N ARG A 240 -10.99 -23.56 -21.97
CA ARG A 240 -12.26 -22.83 -21.84
C ARG A 240 -12.19 -21.44 -22.50
N GLN A 241 -11.13 -20.69 -22.32
CA GLN A 241 -10.91 -19.37 -22.92
C GLN A 241 -10.85 -19.48 -24.46
N ALA A 242 -10.22 -20.54 -25.01
CA ALA A 242 -10.21 -20.80 -26.44
C ALA A 242 -11.63 -21.07 -26.98
N GLY A 243 -12.46 -21.81 -26.22
CA GLY A 243 -13.87 -22.01 -26.54
C GLY A 243 -14.69 -20.72 -26.50
N GLU A 244 -14.44 -19.85 -25.51
CA GLU A 244 -15.07 -18.51 -25.44
C GLU A 244 -14.69 -17.66 -26.65
N ARG A 245 -13.42 -17.68 -27.05
CA ARG A 245 -12.93 -16.95 -28.23
C ARG A 245 -13.59 -17.41 -29.51
N LEU A 246 -13.74 -18.73 -29.68
CA LEU A 246 -14.45 -19.30 -30.85
C LEU A 246 -15.92 -18.87 -30.87
N LYS A 247 -16.61 -18.89 -29.74
CA LYS A 247 -18.00 -18.44 -29.60
C LYS A 247 -18.18 -16.96 -29.89
N ALA A 248 -17.26 -16.13 -29.42
CA ALA A 248 -17.30 -14.67 -29.64
C ALA A 248 -16.97 -14.32 -31.11
N GLY A 249 -16.19 -15.13 -31.82
CA GLY A 249 -15.83 -14.89 -33.22
C GLY A 249 -15.28 -13.47 -33.44
N PRO A 250 -15.88 -12.70 -34.37
CA PRO A 250 -15.45 -11.33 -34.68
C PRO A 250 -15.61 -10.34 -33.50
N GLU A 251 -16.48 -10.65 -32.54
CA GLU A 251 -16.70 -9.82 -31.35
C GLU A 251 -15.58 -9.94 -30.30
N TRP A 252 -14.62 -10.84 -30.49
CA TRP A 252 -13.48 -11.00 -29.61
C TRP A 252 -12.56 -9.78 -29.67
N ARG A 253 -12.39 -9.11 -28.54
CA ARG A 253 -11.61 -7.86 -28.42
C ARG A 253 -10.21 -8.04 -27.83
N GLY A 254 -9.84 -9.28 -27.48
CA GLY A 254 -8.54 -9.57 -26.86
C GLY A 254 -7.40 -9.47 -27.87
N THR A 255 -6.47 -8.56 -27.63
CA THR A 255 -5.27 -8.34 -28.46
C THR A 255 -3.99 -8.93 -27.86
N ASP A 256 -3.91 -9.04 -26.54
CA ASP A 256 -2.66 -9.30 -25.80
C ASP A 256 -2.57 -10.70 -25.15
N ASP A 257 -3.48 -11.61 -25.46
CA ASP A 257 -3.48 -12.99 -24.99
C ASP A 257 -3.36 -13.13 -23.44
N TYR A 258 -4.14 -12.29 -22.71
CA TYR A 258 -4.18 -12.34 -21.25
C TYR A 258 -4.66 -13.67 -20.72
N VAL A 259 -4.01 -14.18 -19.66
CA VAL A 259 -4.47 -15.37 -18.94
C VAL A 259 -5.86 -15.13 -18.35
N PHE A 260 -6.07 -13.98 -17.72
CA PHE A 260 -7.34 -13.62 -17.10
C PHE A 260 -8.02 -12.50 -17.88
N ALA A 261 -8.86 -12.90 -18.83
CA ALA A 261 -9.65 -12.01 -19.67
C ALA A 261 -11.15 -12.16 -19.38
N THR A 262 -11.96 -11.23 -19.85
CA THR A 262 -13.44 -11.35 -19.89
C THR A 262 -13.87 -12.36 -20.96
N GLY A 263 -15.16 -12.71 -21.01
CA GLY A 263 -15.71 -13.55 -22.10
C GLY A 263 -15.55 -12.94 -23.49
N TRP A 264 -15.19 -11.67 -23.59
CA TRP A 264 -14.92 -10.92 -24.82
C TRP A 264 -13.43 -10.69 -25.09
N GLY A 265 -12.55 -11.28 -24.26
CA GLY A 265 -11.10 -11.17 -24.43
C GLY A 265 -10.43 -9.96 -23.80
N GLU A 266 -11.19 -9.01 -23.27
CA GLU A 266 -10.63 -7.84 -22.57
C GLU A 266 -10.04 -8.26 -21.22
N PRO A 267 -8.96 -7.61 -20.73
CA PRO A 267 -8.38 -7.96 -19.44
C PRO A 267 -9.37 -7.72 -18.30
N VAL A 268 -9.46 -8.65 -17.37
CA VAL A 268 -10.33 -8.52 -16.18
C VAL A 268 -9.95 -7.30 -15.36
N HIS A 269 -10.97 -6.51 -14.97
CA HIS A 269 -10.76 -5.34 -14.11
C HIS A 269 -10.35 -5.78 -12.68
N PRO A 270 -9.39 -5.09 -12.04
CA PRO A 270 -8.90 -5.49 -10.71
C PRO A 270 -9.98 -5.59 -9.63
N ASP A 271 -11.01 -4.74 -9.69
CA ASP A 271 -12.06 -4.76 -8.67
C ASP A 271 -13.01 -5.94 -8.86
N THR A 272 -13.16 -6.49 -10.09
CA THR A 272 -13.96 -7.67 -10.35
C THR A 272 -13.52 -8.85 -9.49
N VAL A 273 -12.22 -9.17 -9.49
CA VAL A 273 -11.71 -10.30 -8.69
C VAL A 273 -11.79 -10.04 -7.18
N SER A 274 -11.71 -8.77 -6.74
CA SER A 274 -11.83 -8.44 -5.32
C SER A 274 -13.29 -8.53 -4.84
N SER A 275 -14.23 -7.99 -5.61
CA SER A 275 -15.66 -8.07 -5.29
C SER A 275 -16.19 -9.49 -5.37
N LEU A 276 -15.75 -10.25 -6.38
CA LEU A 276 -16.13 -11.66 -6.52
C LEU A 276 -15.65 -12.49 -5.32
N MET A 277 -14.46 -12.25 -4.79
CA MET A 277 -14.00 -12.95 -3.57
C MET A 277 -14.98 -12.74 -2.40
N THR A 278 -15.48 -11.52 -2.21
CA THR A 278 -16.48 -11.25 -1.18
C THR A 278 -17.78 -12.00 -1.42
N VAL A 279 -18.23 -12.06 -2.69
CA VAL A 279 -19.43 -12.82 -3.07
C VAL A 279 -19.25 -14.31 -2.81
N LEU A 280 -18.09 -14.89 -3.16
CA LEU A 280 -17.80 -16.31 -2.93
C LEU A 280 -17.71 -16.65 -1.43
N ILE A 281 -17.11 -15.79 -0.62
CA ILE A 281 -17.10 -15.95 0.85
C ILE A 281 -18.53 -15.92 1.40
N SER A 282 -19.35 -14.96 0.95
CA SER A 282 -20.74 -14.87 1.38
C SER A 282 -21.56 -16.10 0.94
N ALA A 283 -21.35 -16.60 -0.29
CA ALA A 283 -22.03 -17.78 -0.79
C ALA A 283 -21.65 -19.05 -0.03
N HIS A 284 -20.39 -19.18 0.42
CA HIS A 284 -19.97 -20.25 1.29
C HIS A 284 -20.64 -20.19 2.66
N ASN A 285 -20.67 -18.98 3.26
CA ASN A 285 -21.17 -18.79 4.61
C ASN A 285 -22.71 -18.82 4.72
N ASP A 286 -23.40 -18.58 3.62
CA ASP A 286 -24.87 -18.58 3.53
C ASP A 286 -25.32 -19.23 2.22
N PRO A 287 -25.11 -20.55 2.07
CA PRO A 287 -25.49 -21.28 0.86
C PRO A 287 -27.02 -21.33 0.76
N GLN A 288 -27.56 -20.97 -0.41
CA GLN A 288 -29.01 -20.96 -0.64
C GLN A 288 -29.54 -22.41 -0.63
N GLY A 289 -30.37 -22.71 0.37
CA GLY A 289 -31.07 -24.00 0.47
C GLY A 289 -30.28 -25.15 1.09
N GLU A 290 -29.10 -24.90 1.63
CA GLU A 290 -28.27 -25.87 2.35
C GLU A 290 -28.01 -25.40 3.80
N GLU A 291 -27.59 -26.32 4.67
CA GLU A 291 -27.17 -25.98 6.01
C GLU A 291 -25.91 -25.09 5.98
N LYS A 292 -25.88 -24.11 6.90
CA LYS A 292 -24.71 -23.24 7.04
C LYS A 292 -23.52 -24.06 7.53
N PRO A 293 -22.31 -23.75 7.05
CA PRO A 293 -21.12 -24.48 7.48
C PRO A 293 -20.86 -24.22 8.97
N ASP A 294 -20.40 -25.27 9.67
CA ASP A 294 -19.99 -25.18 11.09
C ASP A 294 -18.81 -24.21 11.30
N ASP A 295 -17.89 -24.12 10.32
CA ASP A 295 -16.75 -23.22 10.32
C ASP A 295 -16.89 -22.19 9.17
N PRO A 296 -17.62 -21.09 9.36
CA PRO A 296 -17.78 -20.08 8.34
C PRO A 296 -16.45 -19.37 8.04
N LEU A 297 -16.23 -19.05 6.77
CA LEU A 297 -15.02 -18.33 6.33
C LEU A 297 -14.98 -16.93 6.92
N PRO A 298 -13.95 -16.57 7.68
CA PRO A 298 -13.74 -15.20 8.13
C PRO A 298 -13.61 -14.25 6.94
N HIS A 299 -14.00 -12.99 7.13
CA HIS A 299 -13.80 -11.97 6.11
C HIS A 299 -12.32 -11.89 5.73
N ALA A 300 -12.03 -12.00 4.43
CA ALA A 300 -10.69 -11.87 3.89
C ALA A 300 -10.70 -11.03 2.61
N ARG A 301 -9.60 -10.33 2.40
CA ARG A 301 -9.33 -9.60 1.15
C ARG A 301 -8.46 -10.45 0.25
N LEU A 302 -8.50 -10.20 -1.03
CA LEU A 302 -7.68 -10.94 -2.00
C LEU A 302 -6.17 -10.98 -1.64
N HIS A 303 -5.66 -9.91 -1.01
CA HIS A 303 -4.25 -9.87 -0.58
C HIS A 303 -3.97 -10.84 0.58
N ASP A 304 -4.98 -11.23 1.32
CA ASP A 304 -4.83 -12.13 2.46
C ASP A 304 -4.51 -13.56 1.99
N LEU A 305 -4.88 -13.97 0.75
CA LEU A 305 -4.40 -15.23 0.14
C LEU A 305 -2.87 -15.30 0.08
N ARG A 306 -2.22 -14.18 -0.18
CA ARG A 306 -0.76 -14.09 -0.14
C ARG A 306 -0.21 -14.24 1.28
N HIS A 307 -0.94 -13.77 2.30
CA HIS A 307 -0.59 -14.00 3.70
C HIS A 307 -0.73 -15.47 4.07
N VAL A 308 -1.83 -16.12 3.65
CA VAL A 308 -2.01 -17.58 3.82
C VAL A 308 -0.84 -18.34 3.22
N HIS A 309 -0.49 -18.05 1.95
CA HIS A 309 0.64 -18.69 1.26
C HIS A 309 1.96 -18.56 2.04
N ALA A 310 2.29 -17.35 2.47
CA ALA A 310 3.53 -17.10 3.19
C ALA A 310 3.57 -17.77 4.56
N THR A 311 2.47 -17.67 5.33
CA THR A 311 2.34 -18.27 6.66
C THR A 311 2.45 -19.79 6.58
N THR A 312 1.74 -20.41 5.64
CA THR A 312 1.77 -21.86 5.44
C THR A 312 3.18 -22.37 5.10
N LEU A 313 3.91 -21.67 4.22
CA LEU A 313 5.28 -22.05 3.88
C LEU A 313 6.25 -21.89 5.05
N LEU A 314 6.12 -20.81 5.84
CA LEU A 314 6.95 -20.58 7.01
C LEU A 314 6.70 -21.62 8.11
N LEU A 315 5.42 -21.94 8.38
CA LEU A 315 5.05 -23.01 9.33
C LEU A 315 5.52 -24.40 8.86
N ALA A 316 5.60 -24.62 7.54
CA ALA A 316 6.18 -25.84 6.95
C ALA A 316 7.74 -25.84 6.97
N GLY A 317 8.39 -24.86 7.59
CA GLY A 317 9.84 -24.80 7.74
C GLY A 317 10.59 -24.26 6.53
N VAL A 318 9.90 -23.71 5.50
CA VAL A 318 10.57 -23.11 4.34
C VAL A 318 11.35 -21.87 4.78
N PRO A 319 12.65 -21.74 4.44
CA PRO A 319 13.48 -20.62 4.85
C PRO A 319 12.90 -19.26 4.43
N VAL A 320 12.95 -18.29 5.34
CA VAL A 320 12.34 -16.94 5.15
C VAL A 320 12.81 -16.25 3.86
N HIS A 321 14.09 -16.41 3.50
CA HIS A 321 14.62 -15.80 2.26
C HIS A 321 14.03 -16.44 1.01
N VAL A 322 13.74 -17.75 1.02
CA VAL A 322 13.06 -18.46 -0.08
C VAL A 322 11.62 -17.96 -0.22
N VAL A 323 10.88 -17.88 0.90
CA VAL A 323 9.52 -17.31 0.92
C VAL A 323 9.55 -15.85 0.42
N ALA A 324 10.49 -15.04 0.88
CA ALA A 324 10.63 -13.65 0.44
C ALA A 324 10.91 -13.53 -1.06
N ALA A 325 11.79 -14.37 -1.61
CA ALA A 325 12.10 -14.42 -3.03
C ALA A 325 10.86 -14.81 -3.86
N ARG A 326 10.15 -15.87 -3.45
CA ARG A 326 8.91 -16.35 -4.08
C ARG A 326 7.84 -15.25 -4.11
N LEU A 327 7.68 -14.51 -3.00
CA LEU A 327 6.76 -13.39 -2.90
C LEU A 327 7.23 -12.13 -3.67
N GLY A 328 8.50 -12.03 -4.05
CA GLY A 328 9.08 -10.85 -4.68
C GLY A 328 9.18 -9.66 -3.71
N HIS A 329 9.59 -9.92 -2.47
CA HIS A 329 9.99 -8.87 -1.55
C HIS A 329 11.42 -8.41 -1.85
N ALA A 330 11.61 -7.10 -2.03
CA ALA A 330 12.94 -6.53 -2.30
C ALA A 330 13.91 -6.75 -1.13
N ASN A 331 13.37 -6.86 0.09
CA ASN A 331 14.13 -7.10 1.31
C ASN A 331 13.42 -8.19 2.15
N PRO A 332 14.11 -9.30 2.49
CA PRO A 332 13.56 -10.35 3.36
C PRO A 332 13.07 -9.86 4.72
N SER A 333 13.62 -8.74 5.23
CA SER A 333 13.15 -8.12 6.48
C SER A 333 11.67 -7.73 6.45
N ILE A 334 11.08 -7.54 5.28
CA ILE A 334 9.64 -7.31 5.13
C ILE A 334 8.88 -8.57 5.54
N THR A 335 9.31 -9.74 5.04
CA THR A 335 8.72 -11.04 5.40
C THR A 335 8.90 -11.31 6.90
N LEU A 336 10.10 -11.15 7.44
CA LEU A 336 10.36 -11.29 8.87
C LEU A 336 9.44 -10.41 9.73
N ARG A 337 9.31 -9.14 9.40
CA ARG A 337 8.48 -8.20 10.17
C ARG A 337 6.99 -8.56 10.15
N VAL A 338 6.49 -8.98 8.99
CA VAL A 338 5.07 -9.31 8.81
C VAL A 338 4.71 -10.62 9.50
N TYR A 339 5.64 -11.59 9.49
CA TYR A 339 5.40 -12.97 9.97
C TYR A 339 6.22 -13.33 11.24
N ALA A 340 6.78 -12.33 11.95
CA ALA A 340 7.57 -12.56 13.15
C ALA A 340 6.81 -13.35 14.24
N HIS A 341 5.50 -13.11 14.36
CA HIS A 341 4.64 -13.84 15.31
C HIS A 341 4.56 -15.34 14.99
N VAL A 342 4.58 -15.72 13.70
CA VAL A 342 4.57 -17.13 13.26
C VAL A 342 5.91 -17.82 13.58
N ILE A 343 7.02 -17.08 13.44
CA ILE A 343 8.36 -17.60 13.68
C ILE A 343 8.63 -17.74 15.19
N SER A 344 8.02 -16.91 16.03
CA SER A 344 8.19 -16.98 17.49
C SER A 344 7.74 -18.32 18.06
N ASP A 345 6.71 -18.94 17.51
CA ASP A 345 6.21 -20.24 17.96
C ASP A 345 7.23 -21.38 17.65
N GLN A 346 8.06 -21.22 16.62
CA GLN A 346 9.11 -22.17 16.27
C GLN A 346 10.37 -22.05 17.15
N LEU A 347 10.54 -20.96 17.91
CA LEU A 347 11.70 -20.81 18.80
C LEU A 347 11.70 -21.83 19.93
N THR A 348 10.54 -22.29 20.37
CA THR A 348 10.42 -23.33 21.42
C THR A 348 10.95 -24.68 20.91
N GLU A 349 10.79 -24.99 19.63
CA GLU A 349 11.29 -26.23 19.02
C GLU A 349 12.78 -26.18 18.68
N ALA A 350 13.38 -24.98 18.61
CA ALA A 350 14.77 -24.82 18.19
C ALA A 350 15.76 -25.54 19.11
N ALA A 351 15.48 -25.59 20.42
CA ALA A 351 16.30 -26.33 21.40
C ALA A 351 16.27 -27.83 21.13
N ASP A 352 15.10 -28.37 20.84
CA ASP A 352 14.91 -29.79 20.56
C ASP A 352 15.50 -30.19 19.21
N ILE A 353 15.42 -29.30 18.20
CA ILE A 353 16.04 -29.50 16.90
C ILE A 353 17.57 -29.54 17.05
N PHE A 354 18.14 -28.60 17.83
CA PHE A 354 19.58 -28.57 18.08
C PHE A 354 20.05 -29.84 18.79
N ALA A 355 19.34 -30.23 19.86
CA ALA A 355 19.68 -31.45 20.62
C ALA A 355 19.62 -32.71 19.75
N ARG A 356 18.61 -32.86 18.90
CA ARG A 356 18.50 -33.97 17.94
C ARG A 356 19.61 -33.97 16.88
N ALA A 357 19.95 -32.79 16.35
CA ALA A 357 21.02 -32.65 15.35
C ALA A 357 22.39 -33.08 15.91
N ILE A 358 22.69 -32.75 17.17
CA ILE A 358 23.94 -33.18 17.84
C ILE A 358 23.90 -34.68 18.17
N ALA A 359 22.77 -35.21 18.66
CA ALA A 359 22.67 -36.65 19.00
C ALA A 359 22.74 -37.56 17.75
N ALA A 360 22.38 -37.06 16.55
CA ALA A 360 22.45 -37.83 15.31
C ALA A 360 23.87 -37.87 14.70
N THR A 361 24.84 -37.15 15.24
CA THR A 361 26.21 -37.05 14.74
C THR A 361 27.20 -37.91 15.55
N GLY A 362 26.78 -38.63 16.57
CA GLY A 362 27.56 -39.63 17.35
C GLY A 362 27.11 -41.02 16.99
#